data_441b70954605430462302eb8a44b2f3f
#
_entry.id   441b70954605430462302eb8a44b2f3f
#
_cell.length_a   1.000
_cell.length_b   1.000
_cell.length_c   1.000
_cell.angle_alpha   90.00
_cell.angle_beta   90.00
_cell.angle_gamma   90.00
#
_symmetry.space_group_name_H-M   'P 1'
#
loop_
_entity.id
_entity.type
_entity.pdbx_description
1 polymer ?
#
loop_
_entity_poly.entity_id
_entity_poly.type
_entity_poly.pdbx_seq_one_letter_code
_entity_poly.pdbx_strand_id
1 'polypeptide(L)'
;MRSLLLSVMALAAVVAAPAAFAKDKKKEAQLTPLGQVLQDAPDSAWRPLDPENTLIMDLPAGPVVIEMRPDMAPKHVEQIKTLVREGFYDGLNFHRVIEGFVAQGGDPKGDGTGGSALPNIPAEFLHDTQEISDFTVIGRDRIAARVGFVDGLAVAAQPESLRSVLNERKVELWGLHCPGAMSMARATDPNSANSQFFLVIGDTRLSLDQRYTVWGWIVDGFDNTRRIARGEPPVRPTPMIRLRIAADIPAAQRPNVQVMRTDSETFQKYLEAAGVVRDGFVRNMCGVKVPRRINGEFKL
;
A
#
# COMPACT_ATOMS: atom_id res chain seq x y z
N MET A 1 2.06 -83.15 64.22
CA MET A 1 3.05 -82.10 64.18
C MET A 1 3.20 -81.62 62.79
N ARG A 2 2.55 -80.56 62.40
CA ARG A 2 2.85 -79.71 61.23
C ARG A 2 1.89 -78.51 61.26
N SER A 3 2.35 -77.41 61.66
CA SER A 3 1.60 -76.13 61.67
C SER A 3 1.32 -75.62 60.25
N LEU A 4 0.09 -75.31 59.97
CA LEU A 4 -0.30 -74.57 58.75
C LEU A 4 -0.42 -73.09 59.16
N LEU A 5 0.42 -72.30 58.55
CA LEU A 5 0.33 -70.82 58.58
C LEU A 5 -0.61 -70.40 57.45
N LEU A 6 -1.73 -69.76 57.79
CA LEU A 6 -2.61 -69.08 56.83
C LEU A 6 -2.05 -67.65 56.62
N SER A 7 -1.66 -67.34 55.41
CA SER A 7 -1.35 -65.98 54.99
C SER A 7 -2.60 -65.26 54.49
N VAL A 8 -3.00 -64.20 55.15
CA VAL A 8 -4.10 -63.33 54.73
C VAL A 8 -3.51 -62.29 53.74
N MET A 9 -3.93 -62.38 52.53
CA MET A 9 -3.62 -61.33 51.53
C MET A 9 -4.63 -60.21 51.68
N ALA A 10 -4.15 -59.05 52.07
CA ALA A 10 -4.92 -57.77 52.04
C ALA A 10 -4.92 -57.17 50.63
N LEU A 11 -6.11 -57.10 50.00
CA LEU A 11 -6.32 -56.47 48.71
C LEU A 11 -6.46 -54.94 48.94
N ALA A 12 -5.44 -54.15 48.55
CA ALA A 12 -5.50 -52.71 48.57
C ALA A 12 -6.24 -52.22 47.30
N ALA A 13 -7.43 -51.65 47.47
CA ALA A 13 -8.17 -50.98 46.40
C ALA A 13 -7.57 -49.60 46.12
N VAL A 14 -6.96 -49.46 44.96
CA VAL A 14 -6.48 -48.16 44.48
C VAL A 14 -7.67 -47.39 43.91
N VAL A 15 -8.17 -46.40 44.64
CA VAL A 15 -9.18 -45.45 44.13
C VAL A 15 -8.45 -44.43 43.24
N ALA A 16 -8.64 -44.57 41.92
CA ALA A 16 -8.18 -43.58 40.96
C ALA A 16 -9.07 -42.34 41.04
N ALA A 17 -8.53 -41.23 41.49
CA ALA A 17 -9.17 -39.90 41.43
C ALA A 17 -9.27 -39.44 39.96
N PRO A 18 -10.41 -38.86 39.53
CA PRO A 18 -10.52 -38.36 38.16
C PRO A 18 -9.58 -37.12 37.99
N ALA A 19 -8.71 -37.20 36.99
CA ALA A 19 -7.88 -36.06 36.57
C ALA A 19 -8.81 -34.91 36.13
N ALA A 20 -8.85 -33.85 36.91
CA ALA A 20 -9.51 -32.63 36.53
C ALA A 20 -8.74 -32.05 35.33
N PHE A 21 -9.36 -32.09 34.15
CA PHE A 21 -8.89 -31.34 32.99
C PHE A 21 -8.91 -29.87 33.35
N ALA A 22 -7.76 -29.30 33.64
CA ALA A 22 -7.57 -27.87 33.71
C ALA A 22 -7.89 -27.31 32.33
N LYS A 23 -9.01 -26.59 32.19
CA LYS A 23 -9.28 -25.76 31.03
C LYS A 23 -8.18 -24.72 31.00
N ASP A 24 -7.25 -24.88 30.04
CA ASP A 24 -6.31 -23.80 29.68
C ASP A 24 -7.16 -22.57 29.31
N LYS A 25 -7.25 -21.62 30.21
CA LYS A 25 -7.68 -20.28 29.90
C LYS A 25 -6.62 -19.73 28.93
N LYS A 26 -6.94 -19.72 27.63
CA LYS A 26 -6.20 -18.91 26.65
C LYS A 26 -6.04 -17.53 27.28
N LYS A 27 -4.82 -17.16 27.65
CA LYS A 27 -4.49 -15.80 28.04
C LYS A 27 -4.91 -14.93 26.88
N GLU A 28 -5.95 -14.14 27.03
CA GLU A 28 -6.28 -13.09 26.06
C GLU A 28 -5.01 -12.24 25.92
N ALA A 29 -4.41 -12.25 24.73
CA ALA A 29 -3.22 -11.47 24.47
C ALA A 29 -3.62 -10.01 24.64
N GLN A 30 -3.02 -9.34 25.63
CA GLN A 30 -3.27 -7.93 25.89
C GLN A 30 -2.83 -7.15 24.65
N LEU A 31 -3.78 -6.46 24.02
CA LEU A 31 -3.50 -5.68 22.80
C LEU A 31 -2.49 -4.58 23.10
N THR A 32 -1.62 -4.30 22.14
CA THR A 32 -0.78 -3.10 22.21
C THR A 32 -1.67 -1.85 22.08
N PRO A 33 -1.21 -0.67 22.55
CA PRO A 33 -1.97 0.59 22.37
C PRO A 33 -2.41 0.80 20.91
N LEU A 34 -1.55 0.48 19.96
CA LEU A 34 -1.84 0.53 18.53
C LEU A 34 -2.96 -0.45 18.14
N GLY A 35 -2.87 -1.70 18.60
CA GLY A 35 -3.90 -2.73 18.36
C GLY A 35 -5.25 -2.33 18.93
N GLN A 36 -5.27 -1.69 20.09
CA GLN A 36 -6.51 -1.19 20.70
C GLN A 36 -7.16 -0.09 19.86
N VAL A 37 -6.38 0.90 19.38
CA VAL A 37 -6.89 1.95 18.48
C VAL A 37 -7.53 1.37 17.22
N LEU A 38 -6.92 0.34 16.63
CA LEU A 38 -7.46 -0.29 15.43
C LEU A 38 -8.74 -1.08 15.72
N GLN A 39 -8.79 -1.77 16.87
CA GLN A 39 -9.97 -2.55 17.27
C GLN A 39 -11.16 -1.66 17.63
N ASP A 40 -10.92 -0.54 18.30
CA ASP A 40 -11.95 0.41 18.73
C ASP A 40 -12.35 1.40 17.62
N ALA A 41 -11.70 1.32 16.46
CA ALA A 41 -11.97 2.22 15.34
C ALA A 41 -13.41 2.06 14.82
N PRO A 42 -14.26 3.10 14.85
CA PRO A 42 -15.62 3.03 14.35
C PRO A 42 -15.63 2.81 12.84
N ASP A 43 -16.72 2.29 12.29
CA ASP A 43 -16.82 2.06 10.85
C ASP A 43 -16.69 3.34 10.03
N SER A 44 -17.06 4.50 10.58
CA SER A 44 -16.87 5.80 9.94
C SER A 44 -15.41 6.21 9.75
N ALA A 45 -14.48 5.59 10.49
CA ALA A 45 -13.03 5.79 10.30
C ALA A 45 -12.47 5.04 9.10
N TRP A 46 -13.27 4.20 8.44
CA TRP A 46 -12.86 3.39 7.31
C TRP A 46 -13.64 3.79 6.05
N ARG A 47 -12.99 3.73 4.92
CA ARG A 47 -13.63 3.86 3.62
C ARG A 47 -13.36 2.63 2.76
N PRO A 48 -14.35 2.12 2.03
CA PRO A 48 -14.11 1.12 1.00
C PRO A 48 -13.32 1.73 -0.14
N LEU A 49 -12.61 0.90 -0.91
CA LEU A 49 -12.06 1.32 -2.18
C LEU A 49 -13.19 1.55 -3.20
N ASP A 50 -13.04 2.58 -4.02
CA ASP A 50 -13.88 2.77 -5.19
C ASP A 50 -13.52 1.71 -6.25
N PRO A 51 -14.43 0.81 -6.63
CA PRO A 51 -14.14 -0.22 -7.62
C PRO A 51 -13.67 0.32 -8.97
N GLU A 52 -14.16 1.49 -9.39
CA GLU A 52 -13.75 2.13 -10.64
C GLU A 52 -12.29 2.62 -10.58
N ASN A 53 -11.82 2.98 -9.39
CA ASN A 53 -10.45 3.45 -9.15
C ASN A 53 -9.57 2.39 -8.47
N THR A 54 -9.97 1.13 -8.51
CA THR A 54 -9.21 -0.01 -7.98
C THR A 54 -8.71 -0.89 -9.11
N LEU A 55 -7.39 -1.03 -9.22
CA LEU A 55 -6.73 -1.91 -10.20
C LEU A 55 -6.24 -3.18 -9.48
N ILE A 56 -6.50 -4.33 -10.08
CA ILE A 56 -5.99 -5.62 -9.62
C ILE A 56 -4.99 -6.12 -10.66
N MET A 57 -3.74 -6.30 -10.23
CA MET A 57 -2.65 -6.84 -11.03
C MET A 57 -2.32 -8.24 -10.55
N ASP A 58 -2.57 -9.24 -11.40
CA ASP A 58 -2.23 -10.63 -11.12
C ASP A 58 -0.77 -10.90 -11.48
N LEU A 59 0.06 -11.24 -10.48
CA LEU A 59 1.44 -11.67 -10.64
C LEU A 59 1.57 -13.17 -10.37
N PRO A 60 2.65 -13.86 -10.83
CA PRO A 60 2.90 -15.26 -10.47
C PRO A 60 2.97 -15.51 -8.96
N ALA A 61 3.34 -14.50 -8.18
CA ALA A 61 3.44 -14.56 -6.71
C ALA A 61 2.09 -14.33 -6.00
N GLY A 62 1.09 -13.85 -6.71
CA GLY A 62 -0.24 -13.49 -6.18
C GLY A 62 -0.70 -12.10 -6.62
N PRO A 63 -1.93 -11.74 -6.31
CA PRO A 63 -2.51 -10.46 -6.72
C PRO A 63 -1.89 -9.28 -5.96
N VAL A 64 -1.89 -8.14 -6.62
CA VAL A 64 -1.56 -6.82 -6.07
C VAL A 64 -2.76 -5.92 -6.30
N VAL A 65 -3.28 -5.32 -5.22
CA VAL A 65 -4.42 -4.38 -5.28
C VAL A 65 -3.88 -2.97 -5.19
N ILE A 66 -4.21 -2.15 -6.17
CA ILE A 66 -3.71 -0.79 -6.33
C ILE A 66 -4.90 0.17 -6.31
N GLU A 67 -4.85 1.18 -5.49
CA GLU A 67 -5.78 2.31 -5.54
C GLU A 67 -5.20 3.38 -6.46
N MET A 68 -5.93 3.69 -7.53
CA MET A 68 -5.61 4.78 -8.44
C MET A 68 -6.18 6.11 -7.91
N ARG A 69 -5.46 7.21 -8.16
CA ARG A 69 -5.79 8.54 -7.63
C ARG A 69 -6.06 9.53 -8.76
N PRO A 70 -7.28 9.54 -9.31
CA PRO A 70 -7.65 10.48 -10.37
C PRO A 70 -7.66 11.95 -9.92
N ASP A 71 -7.76 12.23 -8.63
CA ASP A 71 -7.59 13.55 -8.04
C ASP A 71 -6.15 14.07 -8.13
N MET A 72 -5.16 13.16 -8.18
CA MET A 72 -3.74 13.47 -8.30
C MET A 72 -3.22 13.33 -9.74
N ALA A 73 -3.82 12.48 -10.55
CA ALA A 73 -3.33 12.20 -11.91
C ALA A 73 -4.49 11.81 -12.85
N PRO A 74 -5.45 12.71 -13.10
CA PRO A 74 -6.67 12.37 -13.84
C PRO A 74 -6.40 11.78 -15.22
N LYS A 75 -5.50 12.37 -16.01
CA LYS A 75 -5.21 11.92 -17.38
C LYS A 75 -4.43 10.60 -17.39
N HIS A 76 -3.50 10.42 -16.44
CA HIS A 76 -2.77 9.16 -16.31
C HIS A 76 -3.71 8.02 -15.91
N VAL A 77 -4.59 8.24 -14.93
CA VAL A 77 -5.55 7.23 -14.49
C VAL A 77 -6.53 6.88 -15.60
N GLU A 78 -7.03 7.86 -16.36
CA GLU A 78 -7.91 7.64 -17.50
C GLU A 78 -7.24 6.75 -18.56
N GLN A 79 -6.00 7.07 -18.95
CA GLN A 79 -5.28 6.29 -19.94
C GLN A 79 -4.94 4.88 -19.46
N ILE A 80 -4.53 4.72 -18.19
CA ILE A 80 -4.29 3.41 -17.58
C ILE A 80 -5.56 2.57 -17.62
N LYS A 81 -6.72 3.12 -17.24
CA LYS A 81 -8.00 2.42 -17.29
C LYS A 81 -8.36 1.96 -18.71
N THR A 82 -8.17 2.84 -19.67
CA THR A 82 -8.40 2.52 -21.09
C THR A 82 -7.54 1.35 -21.53
N LEU A 83 -6.24 1.42 -21.30
CA LEU A 83 -5.29 0.36 -21.67
C LEU A 83 -5.56 -0.97 -20.92
N VAL A 84 -5.96 -0.90 -19.65
CA VAL A 84 -6.35 -2.09 -18.86
C VAL A 84 -7.59 -2.76 -19.47
N ARG A 85 -8.61 -2.00 -19.85
CA ARG A 85 -9.85 -2.53 -20.45
C ARG A 85 -9.63 -3.10 -21.85
N GLU A 86 -8.63 -2.61 -22.56
CA GLU A 86 -8.17 -3.16 -23.85
C GLU A 86 -7.30 -4.42 -23.68
N GLY A 87 -6.94 -4.80 -22.44
CA GLY A 87 -6.03 -5.92 -22.16
C GLY A 87 -4.59 -5.65 -22.59
N PHE A 88 -4.22 -4.38 -22.81
CA PHE A 88 -2.89 -3.98 -23.28
C PHE A 88 -1.75 -4.49 -22.41
N TYR A 89 -1.94 -4.53 -21.08
CA TYR A 89 -0.91 -4.93 -20.13
C TYR A 89 -0.81 -6.44 -19.92
N ASP A 90 -1.78 -7.22 -20.39
CA ASP A 90 -1.86 -8.66 -20.12
C ASP A 90 -0.68 -9.40 -20.79
N GLY A 91 0.08 -10.11 -19.98
CA GLY A 91 1.28 -10.83 -20.40
C GLY A 91 2.54 -9.97 -20.57
N LEU A 92 2.46 -8.64 -20.46
CA LEU A 92 3.66 -7.80 -20.52
C LEU A 92 4.56 -8.03 -19.31
N ASN A 93 5.87 -7.89 -19.52
CA ASN A 93 6.87 -8.13 -18.51
C ASN A 93 7.31 -6.87 -17.78
N PHE A 94 7.79 -7.05 -16.54
CA PHE A 94 8.68 -6.08 -15.92
C PHE A 94 10.05 -6.21 -16.57
N HIS A 95 10.35 -5.30 -17.51
CA HIS A 95 11.56 -5.36 -18.33
C HIS A 95 12.78 -4.71 -17.68
N ARG A 96 12.58 -3.89 -16.64
CA ARG A 96 13.65 -3.22 -15.88
C ARG A 96 13.32 -3.21 -14.39
N VAL A 97 14.16 -3.89 -13.59
CA VAL A 97 13.89 -4.01 -12.14
C VAL A 97 15.19 -3.84 -11.37
N ILE A 98 15.29 -2.73 -10.64
CA ILE A 98 16.47 -2.35 -9.83
C ILE A 98 16.12 -2.54 -8.36
N GLU A 99 16.91 -3.38 -7.67
CA GLU A 99 16.73 -3.64 -6.24
C GLU A 99 16.81 -2.34 -5.42
N GLY A 100 15.89 -2.18 -4.48
CA GLY A 100 15.82 -0.98 -3.64
C GLY A 100 15.42 0.29 -4.39
N PHE A 101 15.00 0.19 -5.66
CA PHE A 101 14.58 1.33 -6.48
C PHE A 101 13.18 1.11 -7.06
N VAL A 102 13.07 0.60 -8.28
CA VAL A 102 11.79 0.44 -8.97
C VAL A 102 11.69 -0.87 -9.75
N ALA A 103 10.45 -1.32 -10.03
CA ALA A 103 10.15 -2.33 -11.03
C ALA A 103 9.30 -1.68 -12.13
N GLN A 104 9.87 -1.58 -13.35
CA GLN A 104 9.27 -0.91 -14.51
C GLN A 104 8.74 -1.92 -15.51
N GLY A 105 7.52 -1.68 -15.99
CA GLY A 105 6.82 -2.47 -17.00
C GLY A 105 5.91 -1.62 -17.88
N GLY A 106 5.02 -2.27 -18.63
CA GLY A 106 4.05 -1.57 -19.50
C GLY A 106 4.61 -1.20 -20.88
N ASP A 107 5.70 -1.83 -21.29
CA ASP A 107 6.29 -1.73 -22.60
C ASP A 107 5.97 -2.98 -23.44
N PRO A 108 5.23 -2.87 -24.55
CA PRO A 108 4.93 -4.02 -25.40
C PRO A 108 6.15 -4.60 -26.13
N LYS A 109 7.24 -3.83 -26.29
CA LYS A 109 8.50 -4.31 -26.87
C LYS A 109 9.39 -4.96 -25.82
N GLY A 110 9.25 -4.60 -24.53
CA GLY A 110 10.04 -5.13 -23.44
C GLY A 110 11.51 -4.68 -23.40
N ASP A 111 11.84 -3.61 -24.12
CA ASP A 111 13.20 -3.03 -24.21
C ASP A 111 13.29 -1.58 -23.68
N GLY A 112 12.18 -1.03 -23.20
CA GLY A 112 12.06 0.35 -22.70
C GLY A 112 11.71 1.37 -23.79
N THR A 113 11.62 0.98 -25.06
CA THR A 113 11.37 1.91 -26.19
C THR A 113 9.94 1.91 -26.69
N GLY A 114 9.11 0.97 -26.24
CA GLY A 114 7.74 0.84 -26.68
C GLY A 114 6.75 1.68 -25.90
N GLY A 115 5.54 1.79 -26.46
CA GLY A 115 4.40 2.46 -25.85
C GLY A 115 3.11 2.01 -26.50
N SER A 116 1.97 2.51 -26.03
CA SER A 116 0.68 2.30 -26.66
C SER A 116 0.49 3.21 -27.88
N ALA A 117 -0.56 2.95 -28.66
CA ALA A 117 -0.96 3.81 -29.78
C ALA A 117 -1.66 5.12 -29.31
N LEU A 118 -1.96 5.24 -28.04
CA LEU A 118 -2.60 6.43 -27.47
C LEU A 118 -1.62 7.62 -27.42
N PRO A 119 -2.12 8.86 -27.36
CA PRO A 119 -1.27 10.04 -27.21
C PRO A 119 -0.45 10.02 -25.94
N ASN A 120 0.66 10.74 -25.92
CA ASN A 120 1.42 11.00 -24.72
C ASN A 120 0.61 11.84 -23.71
N ILE A 121 0.86 11.63 -22.43
CA ILE A 121 0.17 12.26 -21.33
C ILE A 121 1.04 13.42 -20.80
N PRO A 122 0.49 14.63 -20.62
CA PRO A 122 1.22 15.70 -19.98
C PRO A 122 1.50 15.40 -18.51
N ALA A 123 2.54 16.03 -17.96
CA ALA A 123 2.93 15.88 -16.57
C ALA A 123 1.83 16.31 -15.59
N GLU A 124 1.60 15.47 -14.56
CA GLU A 124 0.67 15.69 -13.45
C GLU A 124 1.37 15.45 -12.11
N PHE A 125 2.62 15.84 -11.95
CA PHE A 125 3.40 15.58 -10.74
C PHE A 125 3.48 16.76 -9.75
N LEU A 126 2.96 17.94 -10.11
CA LEU A 126 2.88 19.11 -9.25
C LEU A 126 1.48 19.71 -9.28
N HIS A 127 0.90 19.92 -8.09
CA HIS A 127 -0.43 20.48 -7.89
C HIS A 127 -0.33 21.75 -7.05
N ASP A 128 -1.33 22.64 -7.13
CA ASP A 128 -1.51 23.64 -6.10
C ASP A 128 -2.16 23.02 -4.87
N THR A 129 -1.65 23.32 -3.68
CA THR A 129 -2.26 22.86 -2.42
C THR A 129 -3.73 23.29 -2.27
N GLN A 130 -4.17 24.33 -2.95
CA GLN A 130 -5.58 24.76 -2.97
C GLN A 130 -6.46 23.90 -3.89
N GLU A 131 -5.87 23.20 -4.85
CA GLU A 131 -6.58 22.29 -5.75
C GLU A 131 -6.85 20.93 -5.09
N ILE A 132 -6.13 20.60 -4.01
CA ILE A 132 -6.21 19.32 -3.29
C ILE A 132 -6.77 19.54 -1.89
N SER A 133 -8.10 19.47 -1.76
CA SER A 133 -8.82 19.77 -0.51
C SER A 133 -8.53 18.78 0.63
N ASP A 134 -8.22 17.51 0.28
CA ASP A 134 -8.16 16.39 1.24
C ASP A 134 -6.74 16.14 1.76
N PHE A 135 -5.85 17.13 1.65
CA PHE A 135 -4.49 17.01 2.17
C PHE A 135 -4.47 17.08 3.70
N THR A 136 -4.34 15.94 4.34
CA THR A 136 -4.14 15.82 5.78
C THR A 136 -2.65 15.92 6.12
N VAL A 137 -2.23 17.06 6.63
CA VAL A 137 -0.85 17.29 7.07
C VAL A 137 -0.63 16.60 8.40
N ILE A 138 0.41 15.74 8.51
CA ILE A 138 0.79 15.10 9.77
C ILE A 138 2.08 15.69 10.39
N GLY A 139 2.81 16.49 9.62
CA GLY A 139 4.02 17.14 10.10
C GLY A 139 4.94 17.59 8.96
N ARG A 140 6.21 17.74 9.30
CA ARG A 140 7.33 18.00 8.38
C ARG A 140 8.36 16.90 8.48
N ASP A 141 9.19 16.71 7.47
CA ASP A 141 10.33 15.80 7.54
C ASP A 141 11.64 16.50 7.10
N ARG A 142 12.70 15.71 6.85
CA ARG A 142 14.01 16.26 6.43
C ARG A 142 14.00 16.80 4.99
N ILE A 143 13.03 16.39 4.17
CA ILE A 143 12.99 16.65 2.73
C ILE A 143 11.94 17.71 2.41
N ALA A 144 10.80 17.71 3.12
CA ALA A 144 9.66 18.56 2.82
C ALA A 144 9.13 19.27 4.07
N ALA A 145 8.68 20.52 3.86
CA ALA A 145 8.12 21.36 4.91
C ALA A 145 6.78 20.88 5.44
N ARG A 146 6.01 20.22 4.60
CA ARG A 146 4.74 19.55 4.96
C ARG A 146 4.71 18.17 4.35
N VAL A 147 4.40 17.17 5.16
CA VAL A 147 4.17 15.79 4.72
C VAL A 147 2.87 15.28 5.31
N GLY A 148 2.22 14.38 4.61
CA GLY A 148 0.95 13.81 5.03
C GLY A 148 0.34 12.94 3.96
N PHE A 149 -0.99 12.95 3.90
CA PHE A 149 -1.74 12.06 3.02
C PHE A 149 -2.84 12.81 2.28
N VAL A 150 -3.07 12.42 1.06
CA VAL A 150 -4.32 12.68 0.33
C VAL A 150 -5.04 11.36 0.25
N ASP A 151 -6.02 11.18 1.14
CA ASP A 151 -6.87 9.99 1.23
C ASP A 151 -6.11 8.66 1.15
N GLY A 152 -4.99 8.56 1.88
CA GLY A 152 -4.15 7.36 1.97
C GLY A 152 -2.89 7.38 1.12
N LEU A 153 -2.86 8.13 0.02
CA LEU A 153 -1.63 8.35 -0.75
C LEU A 153 -0.69 9.30 0.00
N ALA A 154 0.54 8.89 0.20
CA ALA A 154 1.56 9.73 0.82
C ALA A 154 1.94 10.91 -0.10
N VAL A 155 1.91 12.11 0.43
CA VAL A 155 2.22 13.35 -0.31
C VAL A 155 3.11 14.28 0.51
N ALA A 156 3.75 15.21 -0.17
CA ALA A 156 4.47 16.32 0.44
C ALA A 156 4.11 17.64 -0.24
N ALA A 157 4.36 18.74 0.47
CA ALA A 157 4.11 20.07 -0.06
C ALA A 157 5.12 21.09 0.46
N GLN A 158 5.24 22.19 -0.29
CA GLN A 158 5.93 23.40 0.14
C GLN A 158 5.22 24.04 1.35
N PRO A 159 5.89 24.90 2.13
CA PRO A 159 5.25 25.61 3.22
C PRO A 159 4.20 26.60 2.68
N GLU A 160 3.02 26.65 3.29
CA GLU A 160 1.93 27.53 2.86
C GLU A 160 2.30 29.03 2.93
N SER A 161 3.23 29.38 3.83
CA SER A 161 3.76 30.75 3.92
C SER A 161 4.40 31.26 2.62
N LEU A 162 4.80 30.37 1.71
CA LEU A 162 5.32 30.77 0.40
C LEU A 162 4.27 31.47 -0.47
N ARG A 163 2.98 31.21 -0.26
CA ARG A 163 1.90 31.81 -1.04
C ARG A 163 1.91 33.33 -0.95
N SER A 164 2.11 33.88 0.24
CA SER A 164 2.22 35.32 0.45
C SER A 164 3.51 35.94 -0.11
N VAL A 165 4.60 35.14 -0.13
CA VAL A 165 5.92 35.58 -0.63
C VAL A 165 6.00 35.52 -2.15
N LEU A 166 5.30 34.56 -2.76
CA LEU A 166 5.39 34.28 -4.19
C LEU A 166 4.36 35.06 -5.03
N ASN A 167 3.64 36.06 -4.47
CA ASN A 167 2.62 36.86 -5.15
C ASN A 167 1.68 36.00 -6.01
N GLU A 168 0.89 35.12 -5.35
CA GLU A 168 -0.08 34.21 -5.97
C GLU A 168 0.51 33.06 -6.78
N ARG A 169 1.79 32.80 -6.71
CA ARG A 169 2.35 31.58 -7.28
C ARG A 169 1.79 30.37 -6.53
N LYS A 170 1.65 29.27 -7.26
CA LYS A 170 1.21 27.98 -6.71
C LYS A 170 2.13 27.53 -5.58
N VAL A 171 1.54 27.10 -4.47
CA VAL A 171 2.25 26.35 -3.43
C VAL A 171 2.16 24.89 -3.80
N GLU A 172 3.29 24.29 -4.14
CA GLU A 172 3.35 22.98 -4.76
C GLU A 172 3.10 21.85 -3.76
N LEU A 173 2.32 20.86 -4.21
CA LEU A 173 2.09 19.57 -3.59
C LEU A 173 2.42 18.48 -4.61
N TRP A 174 3.00 17.37 -4.17
CA TRP A 174 3.36 16.22 -5.01
C TRP A 174 3.19 14.89 -4.29
N GLY A 175 2.94 13.83 -5.07
CA GLY A 175 2.93 12.45 -4.59
C GLY A 175 4.35 11.97 -4.25
N LEU A 176 4.49 11.22 -3.15
CA LEU A 176 5.77 10.68 -2.70
C LEU A 176 6.09 9.33 -3.32
N HIS A 177 7.31 9.17 -3.79
CA HIS A 177 7.83 7.90 -4.29
C HIS A 177 8.32 6.99 -3.14
N CYS A 178 7.41 6.69 -2.23
CA CYS A 178 7.60 5.70 -1.16
C CYS A 178 7.36 4.28 -1.68
N PRO A 179 7.90 3.22 -1.03
CA PRO A 179 7.60 1.84 -1.40
C PRO A 179 6.09 1.57 -1.48
N GLY A 180 5.66 1.05 -2.61
CA GLY A 180 4.26 0.84 -2.95
C GLY A 180 3.62 1.95 -3.80
N ALA A 181 4.28 3.10 -4.02
CA ALA A 181 3.78 4.10 -4.96
C ALA A 181 3.83 3.56 -6.40
N MET A 182 2.79 3.89 -7.16
CA MET A 182 2.68 3.63 -8.60
C MET A 182 2.91 4.92 -9.36
N SER A 183 3.87 4.95 -10.25
CA SER A 183 4.26 6.17 -10.95
C SER A 183 4.48 5.92 -12.44
N MET A 184 4.32 6.96 -13.25
CA MET A 184 4.43 6.84 -14.70
C MET A 184 5.86 7.07 -15.18
N ALA A 185 6.36 6.14 -16.01
CA ALA A 185 7.64 6.30 -16.69
C ALA A 185 7.50 7.26 -17.88
N ARG A 186 8.57 7.96 -18.23
CA ARG A 186 8.63 8.93 -19.32
C ARG A 186 10.04 9.07 -19.88
N ALA A 187 10.18 9.61 -21.08
CA ALA A 187 11.45 10.04 -21.63
C ALA A 187 11.94 11.37 -20.99
N THR A 188 12.85 12.06 -21.62
CA THR A 188 13.40 13.34 -21.11
C THR A 188 12.34 14.42 -21.02
N ASP A 189 11.45 14.51 -22.02
CA ASP A 189 10.32 15.43 -21.97
C ASP A 189 9.35 15.04 -20.86
N PRO A 190 9.01 15.91 -19.91
CA PRO A 190 8.05 15.62 -18.85
C PRO A 190 6.64 15.26 -19.37
N ASN A 191 6.30 15.65 -20.59
CA ASN A 191 5.02 15.38 -21.24
C ASN A 191 5.06 14.14 -22.17
N SER A 192 6.01 13.24 -21.97
CA SER A 192 6.20 12.04 -22.80
C SER A 192 5.73 10.74 -22.17
N ALA A 193 5.01 10.78 -21.07
CA ALA A 193 4.41 9.60 -20.46
C ALA A 193 3.39 8.96 -21.43
N ASN A 194 3.30 7.60 -21.45
CA ASN A 194 2.39 6.90 -22.37
C ASN A 194 1.75 5.67 -21.70
N SER A 195 2.40 4.50 -21.75
CA SER A 195 1.90 3.25 -21.15
C SER A 195 2.84 2.67 -20.10
N GLN A 196 4.13 3.01 -20.14
CA GLN A 196 5.09 2.47 -19.21
C GLN A 196 4.92 3.08 -17.83
N PHE A 197 4.91 2.23 -16.81
CA PHE A 197 4.84 2.63 -15.42
C PHE A 197 5.89 1.89 -14.59
N PHE A 198 6.12 2.36 -13.39
CA PHE A 198 6.91 1.65 -12.41
C PHE A 198 6.23 1.64 -11.03
N LEU A 199 6.41 0.54 -10.34
CA LEU A 199 6.15 0.45 -8.92
C LEU A 199 7.44 0.72 -8.14
N VAL A 200 7.33 1.47 -7.06
CA VAL A 200 8.44 1.82 -6.20
C VAL A 200 8.66 0.69 -5.18
N ILE A 201 9.88 0.14 -5.14
CA ILE A 201 10.24 -0.95 -4.22
C ILE A 201 11.26 -0.54 -3.14
N GLY A 202 11.80 0.69 -3.23
CA GLY A 202 12.67 1.31 -2.24
C GLY A 202 12.26 2.73 -1.89
N ASP A 203 13.00 3.40 -1.03
CA ASP A 203 12.83 4.85 -0.79
C ASP A 203 13.57 5.64 -1.87
N THR A 204 12.79 6.21 -2.80
CA THR A 204 13.33 6.87 -4.00
C THR A 204 12.99 8.36 -4.06
N ARG A 205 12.49 8.92 -2.97
CA ARG A 205 12.00 10.31 -2.88
C ARG A 205 12.99 11.32 -3.41
N LEU A 206 14.28 11.24 -3.03
CA LEU A 206 15.32 12.21 -3.44
C LEU A 206 15.57 12.24 -4.96
N SER A 207 15.28 11.13 -5.66
CA SER A 207 15.54 11.02 -7.09
C SER A 207 14.29 11.19 -7.96
N LEU A 208 13.10 10.87 -7.45
CA LEU A 208 11.88 10.78 -8.26
C LEU A 208 10.81 11.82 -7.90
N ASP A 209 10.76 12.30 -6.65
CA ASP A 209 9.77 13.29 -6.20
C ASP A 209 9.87 14.57 -7.07
N GLN A 210 8.71 15.17 -7.38
CA GLN A 210 8.56 16.37 -8.22
C GLN A 210 9.02 16.18 -9.68
N ARG A 211 9.29 14.94 -10.12
CA ARG A 211 9.80 14.66 -11.48
C ARG A 211 8.96 13.65 -12.25
N TYR A 212 8.21 12.81 -11.51
CA TYR A 212 7.37 11.76 -12.08
C TYR A 212 5.99 11.79 -11.45
N THR A 213 4.98 11.48 -12.25
CA THR A 213 3.58 11.49 -11.81
C THR A 213 3.25 10.24 -11.03
N VAL A 214 2.94 10.39 -9.75
CA VAL A 214 2.37 9.32 -8.92
C VAL A 214 0.87 9.28 -9.18
N TRP A 215 0.38 8.15 -9.72
CA TRP A 215 -1.01 7.98 -10.08
C TRP A 215 -1.79 7.01 -9.18
N GLY A 216 -1.12 6.40 -8.21
CA GLY A 216 -1.74 5.45 -7.29
C GLY A 216 -0.76 4.85 -6.30
N TRP A 217 -1.26 3.92 -5.50
CA TRP A 217 -0.46 3.22 -4.51
C TRP A 217 -1.00 1.82 -4.24
N ILE A 218 -0.12 0.91 -3.80
CA ILE A 218 -0.48 -0.47 -3.50
C ILE A 218 -1.13 -0.53 -2.11
N VAL A 219 -2.37 -0.98 -2.08
CA VAL A 219 -3.15 -1.13 -0.84
C VAL A 219 -3.10 -2.55 -0.28
N ASP A 220 -2.86 -3.57 -1.12
CA ASP A 220 -2.60 -4.95 -0.67
C ASP A 220 -1.68 -5.68 -1.65
N GLY A 221 -1.02 -6.75 -1.17
CA GLY A 221 -0.17 -7.59 -2.01
C GLY A 221 1.22 -7.02 -2.29
N PHE A 222 1.70 -6.00 -1.57
CA PHE A 222 3.05 -5.45 -1.77
C PHE A 222 4.14 -6.52 -1.65
N ASP A 223 3.99 -7.51 -0.77
CA ASP A 223 4.98 -8.59 -0.62
C ASP A 223 5.09 -9.48 -1.88
N ASN A 224 4.05 -9.57 -2.70
CA ASN A 224 4.08 -10.26 -3.99
C ASN A 224 5.04 -9.57 -4.97
N THR A 225 5.19 -8.25 -4.87
CA THR A 225 6.09 -7.46 -5.72
C THR A 225 7.57 -7.72 -5.41
N ARG A 226 7.90 -8.18 -4.20
CA ARG A 226 9.26 -8.54 -3.81
C ARG A 226 9.80 -9.74 -4.60
N ARG A 227 8.92 -10.54 -5.21
CA ARG A 227 9.25 -11.70 -6.03
C ARG A 227 9.41 -11.39 -7.52
N ILE A 228 9.23 -10.14 -7.92
CA ILE A 228 9.53 -9.70 -9.29
C ILE A 228 11.03 -9.86 -9.54
N ALA A 229 11.38 -10.54 -10.62
CA ALA A 229 12.79 -10.83 -10.97
C ALA A 229 13.58 -9.53 -11.21
N ARG A 230 14.78 -9.46 -10.66
CA ARG A 230 15.69 -8.30 -10.76
C ARG A 230 16.53 -8.36 -12.03
N GLY A 231 16.87 -7.21 -12.59
CA GLY A 231 17.75 -7.05 -13.76
C GLY A 231 17.30 -5.92 -14.70
N GLU A 232 18.22 -5.51 -15.59
CA GLU A 232 18.02 -4.45 -16.61
C GLU A 232 18.50 -4.93 -17.99
N PRO A 233 17.80 -5.87 -18.68
CA PRO A 233 16.61 -6.59 -18.29
C PRO A 233 16.87 -7.78 -17.36
N PRO A 234 15.82 -8.29 -16.63
CA PRO A 234 15.94 -9.54 -15.88
C PRO A 234 16.17 -10.74 -16.83
N VAL A 235 16.98 -11.73 -16.41
CA VAL A 235 17.23 -12.96 -17.21
C VAL A 235 15.93 -13.74 -17.49
N ARG A 236 15.01 -13.73 -16.54
CA ARG A 236 13.67 -14.29 -16.66
C ARG A 236 12.68 -13.24 -16.16
N PRO A 237 12.20 -12.35 -17.02
CA PRO A 237 11.28 -11.29 -16.63
C PRO A 237 9.99 -11.86 -16.03
N THR A 238 9.48 -11.20 -15.00
CA THR A 238 8.22 -11.55 -14.38
C THR A 238 7.07 -10.93 -15.19
N PRO A 239 6.10 -11.72 -15.65
CA PRO A 239 4.95 -11.17 -16.38
C PRO A 239 3.92 -10.57 -15.42
N MET A 240 3.22 -9.55 -15.89
CA MET A 240 1.90 -9.16 -15.41
C MET A 240 0.90 -10.12 -16.08
N ILE A 241 0.39 -11.12 -15.36
CA ILE A 241 -0.48 -12.15 -15.93
C ILE A 241 -1.73 -11.50 -16.51
N ARG A 242 -2.32 -10.59 -15.74
CA ARG A 242 -3.49 -9.81 -16.14
C ARG A 242 -3.67 -8.60 -15.26
N LEU A 243 -4.19 -7.50 -15.84
CA LEU A 243 -4.64 -6.32 -15.12
C LEU A 243 -6.15 -6.13 -15.32
N ARG A 244 -6.88 -5.78 -14.25
CA ARG A 244 -8.34 -5.58 -14.30
C ARG A 244 -8.75 -4.42 -13.41
N ILE A 245 -9.72 -3.64 -13.87
CA ILE A 245 -10.43 -2.69 -13.01
C ILE A 245 -11.43 -3.46 -12.15
N ALA A 246 -11.49 -3.18 -10.86
CA ALA A 246 -12.37 -3.94 -9.96
C ALA A 246 -13.86 -3.74 -10.30
N ALA A 247 -14.25 -2.61 -10.88
CA ALA A 247 -15.62 -2.40 -11.36
C ALA A 247 -16.04 -3.42 -12.44
N ASP A 248 -15.09 -3.90 -13.25
CA ASP A 248 -15.33 -4.84 -14.34
C ASP A 248 -15.36 -6.31 -13.89
N ILE A 249 -15.21 -6.55 -12.58
CA ILE A 249 -15.25 -7.87 -11.94
C ILE A 249 -16.57 -7.99 -11.15
N PRO A 250 -17.24 -9.17 -11.16
CA PRO A 250 -18.43 -9.40 -10.33
C PRO A 250 -18.18 -9.04 -8.86
N ALA A 251 -19.11 -8.34 -8.24
CA ALA A 251 -18.94 -7.79 -6.88
C ALA A 251 -18.47 -8.84 -5.84
N ALA A 252 -18.99 -10.08 -5.95
CA ALA A 252 -18.61 -11.19 -5.06
C ALA A 252 -17.14 -11.66 -5.21
N GLN A 253 -16.46 -11.27 -6.30
CA GLN A 253 -15.06 -11.62 -6.58
C GLN A 253 -14.10 -10.46 -6.33
N ARG A 254 -14.62 -9.27 -6.00
CA ARG A 254 -13.79 -8.10 -5.70
C ARG A 254 -13.09 -8.27 -4.35
N PRO A 255 -11.85 -7.78 -4.23
CA PRO A 255 -11.20 -7.74 -2.92
C PRO A 255 -12.00 -6.80 -1.99
N ASN A 256 -12.32 -7.30 -0.79
CA ASN A 256 -12.95 -6.49 0.25
C ASN A 256 -11.86 -5.76 1.03
N VAL A 257 -11.51 -4.57 0.57
CA VAL A 257 -10.47 -3.73 1.16
C VAL A 257 -11.09 -2.41 1.61
N GLN A 258 -10.81 -2.05 2.86
CA GLN A 258 -11.09 -0.74 3.42
C GLN A 258 -9.78 -0.08 3.85
N VAL A 259 -9.69 1.21 3.66
CA VAL A 259 -8.54 2.04 4.05
C VAL A 259 -8.99 2.98 5.17
N MET A 260 -8.17 3.15 6.19
CA MET A 260 -8.48 4.13 7.24
C MET A 260 -8.45 5.53 6.65
N ARG A 261 -9.48 6.32 6.93
CA ARG A 261 -9.58 7.72 6.53
C ARG A 261 -8.49 8.52 7.23
N THR A 262 -7.59 9.10 6.46
CA THR A 262 -6.44 9.84 7.01
C THR A 262 -6.82 11.19 7.61
N ASP A 263 -8.01 11.70 7.30
CA ASP A 263 -8.65 12.88 7.88
C ASP A 263 -9.42 12.59 9.20
N SER A 264 -9.50 11.32 9.63
CA SER A 264 -10.26 10.91 10.81
C SER A 264 -9.50 11.15 12.13
N GLU A 265 -10.25 11.41 13.21
CA GLU A 265 -9.70 11.46 14.57
C GLU A 265 -9.02 10.14 14.96
N THR A 266 -9.56 9.01 14.49
CA THR A 266 -8.98 7.68 14.71
C THR A 266 -7.58 7.57 14.12
N PHE A 267 -7.35 8.16 12.94
CA PHE A 267 -6.02 8.16 12.34
C PHE A 267 -5.02 9.00 13.14
N GLN A 268 -5.45 10.11 13.74
CA GLN A 268 -4.60 10.89 14.65
C GLN A 268 -4.20 10.06 15.88
N LYS A 269 -5.15 9.39 16.52
CA LYS A 269 -4.89 8.46 17.64
C LYS A 269 -3.94 7.32 17.23
N TYR A 270 -4.09 6.81 16.00
CA TYR A 270 -3.19 5.80 15.44
C TYR A 270 -1.76 6.34 15.31
N LEU A 271 -1.56 7.54 14.76
CA LEU A 271 -0.23 8.16 14.61
C LEU A 271 0.45 8.38 15.97
N GLU A 272 -0.32 8.81 16.98
CA GLU A 272 0.16 8.98 18.36
C GLU A 272 0.59 7.63 18.95
N ALA A 273 -0.27 6.61 18.88
CA ALA A 273 0.02 5.27 19.39
C ALA A 273 1.20 4.61 18.69
N ALA A 274 1.39 4.89 17.38
CA ALA A 274 2.52 4.41 16.60
C ALA A 274 3.82 5.19 16.87
N GLY A 275 3.75 6.38 17.51
CA GLY A 275 4.90 7.22 17.84
C GLY A 275 5.68 7.71 16.61
N VAL A 276 5.01 7.84 15.45
CA VAL A 276 5.66 8.17 14.17
C VAL A 276 5.86 9.67 13.98
N VAL A 277 5.11 10.49 14.73
CA VAL A 277 5.22 11.96 14.74
C VAL A 277 5.68 12.41 16.13
N ARG A 278 6.72 13.22 16.19
CA ARG A 278 7.19 13.83 17.44
C ARG A 278 7.46 15.33 17.20
N ASP A 279 6.81 16.19 17.98
CA ASP A 279 6.94 17.65 17.88
C ASP A 279 6.73 18.18 16.45
N GLY A 280 5.73 17.62 15.76
CA GLY A 280 5.44 17.96 14.37
C GLY A 280 6.48 17.47 13.36
N PHE A 281 7.42 16.61 13.77
CA PHE A 281 8.44 16.02 12.92
C PHE A 281 8.17 14.54 12.65
N VAL A 282 8.15 14.15 11.37
CA VAL A 282 8.01 12.77 10.90
C VAL A 282 9.39 12.26 10.55
N ARG A 283 9.90 11.30 11.32
CA ARG A 283 11.26 10.77 11.14
C ARG A 283 11.44 10.07 9.79
N ASN A 284 10.44 9.31 9.37
CA ASN A 284 10.43 8.56 8.12
C ASN A 284 9.01 8.53 7.55
N MET A 285 8.71 9.41 6.61
CA MET A 285 7.38 9.48 6.00
C MET A 285 7.00 8.19 5.25
N CYS A 286 7.92 7.58 4.54
CA CYS A 286 7.69 6.31 3.84
C CYS A 286 7.46 5.11 4.80
N GLY A 287 7.83 5.25 6.06
CA GLY A 287 7.57 4.27 7.11
C GLY A 287 6.20 4.41 7.77
N VAL A 288 5.50 5.54 7.59
CA VAL A 288 4.16 5.74 8.12
C VAL A 288 3.16 4.93 7.30
N LYS A 289 2.56 3.92 7.93
CA LYS A 289 1.57 3.05 7.26
C LYS A 289 0.17 3.58 7.49
N VAL A 290 -0.64 3.59 6.46
CA VAL A 290 -2.08 3.81 6.59
C VAL A 290 -2.72 2.46 6.86
N PRO A 291 -3.46 2.30 7.98
CA PRO A 291 -4.12 1.04 8.32
C PRO A 291 -5.14 0.63 7.26
N ARG A 292 -5.21 -0.67 7.00
CA ARG A 292 -6.15 -1.28 6.07
C ARG A 292 -6.91 -2.40 6.75
N ARG A 293 -8.12 -2.64 6.32
CA ARG A 293 -8.95 -3.79 6.72
C ARG A 293 -9.19 -4.63 5.46
N ILE A 294 -8.63 -5.83 5.40
CA ILE A 294 -8.72 -6.73 4.24
C ILE A 294 -9.47 -7.98 4.67
N ASN A 295 -10.64 -8.21 4.08
CA ASN A 295 -11.54 -9.29 4.46
C ASN A 295 -11.85 -9.30 5.98
N GLY A 296 -11.92 -8.13 6.60
CA GLY A 296 -12.15 -7.96 8.04
C GLY A 296 -10.91 -8.02 8.92
N GLU A 297 -9.73 -8.35 8.38
CA GLU A 297 -8.47 -8.38 9.13
C GLU A 297 -7.69 -7.07 8.98
N PHE A 298 -7.12 -6.58 10.09
CA PHE A 298 -6.28 -5.38 10.07
C PHE A 298 -4.88 -5.67 9.50
N LYS A 299 -4.41 -4.79 8.63
CA LYS A 299 -3.05 -4.81 8.06
C LYS A 299 -2.43 -3.41 8.10
N LEU A 300 -1.10 -3.36 8.29
CA LEU A 300 -0.27 -2.14 8.31
C LEU A 300 0.73 -2.12 7.15
#